data_0259d860464c686319e3fb391f18e63d
#
_entry.id   0259d860464c686319e3fb391f18e63d
#
_cell.length_a   1.000
_cell.length_b   1.000
_cell.length_c   1.000
_cell.angle_alpha   90.00
_cell.angle_beta   90.00
_cell.angle_gamma   90.00
#
_symmetry.space_group_name_H-M   'P 1'
#
loop_
_entity.id
_entity.type
_entity.pdbx_description
1 polymer ?
#
loop_
_entity_poly.entity_id
_entity_poly.type
_entity_poly.pdbx_seq_one_letter_code
_entity_poly.pdbx_strand_id
1 'polypeptide(L)'
;ETGAIVCDVIGQLLIVVGAVLGIVGWRQIYRGKGELVCAGLYRYIRHPQYTGFFLFLVGSIVNWPTLITLLMLPVLLAVYYRLAKAEEADALAHFGDEYRRYQVTSGMFWPRMRRP
;
A
#
# COMPACT_ATOMS: atom_id res chain seq x y z
N GLU A 1 3.59 -16.03 -27.99
CA GLU A 1 4.84 -15.32 -27.84
C GLU A 1 5.30 -15.29 -26.39
N THR A 2 6.57 -15.57 -26.16
CA THR A 2 7.14 -15.68 -24.82
C THR A 2 7.06 -14.35 -24.05
N GLY A 3 7.36 -13.23 -24.71
CA GLY A 3 7.33 -11.91 -24.08
C GLY A 3 5.94 -11.52 -23.60
N ALA A 4 4.90 -11.79 -24.39
CA ALA A 4 3.53 -11.52 -24.02
C ALA A 4 3.09 -12.38 -22.82
N ILE A 5 3.49 -13.65 -22.78
CA ILE A 5 3.19 -14.55 -21.68
C ILE A 5 3.86 -14.06 -20.38
N VAL A 6 5.12 -13.65 -20.46
CA VAL A 6 5.87 -13.13 -19.30
C VAL A 6 5.18 -11.89 -18.74
N CYS A 7 4.82 -10.94 -19.60
CA CYS A 7 4.11 -9.72 -19.17
C CYS A 7 2.77 -10.05 -18.53
N ASP A 8 2.04 -11.00 -19.12
CA ASP A 8 0.73 -11.39 -18.59
C ASP A 8 0.88 -12.01 -17.19
N VAL A 9 1.84 -12.91 -17.01
CA VAL A 9 2.08 -13.54 -15.71
C VAL A 9 2.50 -12.51 -14.68
N ILE A 10 3.43 -11.61 -15.02
CA ILE A 10 3.88 -10.56 -14.09
C ILE A 10 2.72 -9.66 -13.70
N GLY A 11 1.91 -9.22 -14.66
CA GLY A 11 0.75 -8.39 -14.40
C GLY A 11 -0.25 -9.07 -13.49
N GLN A 12 -0.56 -10.34 -13.74
CA GLN A 12 -1.47 -11.11 -12.89
C GLN A 12 -0.94 -11.25 -11.47
N LEU A 13 0.35 -11.52 -11.31
CA LEU A 13 0.97 -11.63 -9.99
C LEU A 13 0.87 -10.31 -9.22
N LEU A 14 1.14 -9.19 -9.89
CA LEU A 14 1.03 -7.87 -9.26
C LEU A 14 -0.41 -7.57 -8.84
N ILE A 15 -1.39 -7.91 -9.67
CA ILE A 15 -2.81 -7.73 -9.35
C ILE A 15 -3.18 -8.54 -8.11
N VAL A 16 -2.80 -9.80 -8.08
CA VAL A 16 -3.14 -10.71 -6.96
C VAL A 16 -2.46 -10.23 -5.67
N VAL A 17 -1.17 -9.94 -5.72
CA VAL A 17 -0.44 -9.44 -4.55
C VAL A 17 -1.04 -8.13 -4.05
N GLY A 18 -1.35 -7.22 -4.96
CA GLY A 18 -1.97 -5.94 -4.62
C GLY A 18 -3.33 -6.11 -3.96
N ALA A 19 -4.17 -6.99 -4.51
CA ALA A 19 -5.49 -7.28 -3.95
C ALA A 19 -5.38 -7.90 -2.56
N VAL A 20 -4.46 -8.84 -2.37
CA VAL A 20 -4.24 -9.49 -1.07
C VAL A 20 -3.77 -8.46 -0.03
N LEU A 21 -2.80 -7.62 -0.38
CA LEU A 21 -2.32 -6.57 0.54
C LEU A 21 -3.45 -5.62 0.92
N GLY A 22 -4.26 -5.21 -0.04
CA GLY A 22 -5.38 -4.31 0.22
C GLY A 22 -6.42 -4.93 1.14
N ILE A 23 -6.82 -6.15 0.85
CA ILE A 23 -7.85 -6.86 1.62
C ILE A 23 -7.35 -7.18 3.03
N VAL A 24 -6.16 -7.75 3.16
CA VAL A 24 -5.59 -8.12 4.46
C VAL A 24 -5.35 -6.87 5.30
N GLY A 25 -4.81 -5.81 4.70
CA GLY A 25 -4.59 -4.54 5.40
C GLY A 25 -5.90 -3.94 5.90
N TRP A 26 -6.93 -3.93 5.07
CA TRP A 26 -8.25 -3.43 5.46
C TRP A 26 -8.83 -4.24 6.62
N ARG A 27 -8.74 -5.57 6.55
CA ARG A 27 -9.25 -6.43 7.62
C ARG A 27 -8.52 -6.20 8.94
N GLN A 28 -7.21 -6.00 8.90
CA GLN A 28 -6.43 -5.75 10.11
C GLN A 28 -6.82 -4.43 10.77
N ILE A 29 -7.01 -3.37 9.98
CA ILE A 29 -7.45 -2.07 10.50
C ILE A 29 -8.88 -2.18 11.05
N TYR A 30 -9.78 -2.84 10.35
CA TYR A 30 -11.16 -3.00 10.79
C TYR A 30 -11.23 -3.76 12.13
N ARG A 31 -10.42 -4.81 12.27
CA ARG A 31 -10.37 -5.59 13.52
C ARG A 31 -9.71 -4.83 14.67
N GLY A 32 -8.93 -3.81 14.37
CA GLY A 32 -8.27 -2.97 15.36
C GLY A 32 -9.22 -2.04 16.12
N LYS A 33 -10.43 -1.84 15.61
CA LYS A 33 -11.51 -1.09 16.28
C LYS A 33 -11.08 0.30 16.74
N GLY A 34 -10.35 1.01 15.88
CA GLY A 34 -9.90 2.36 16.16
C GLY A 34 -8.61 2.46 16.95
N GLU A 35 -8.05 1.35 17.40
CA GLU A 35 -6.75 1.36 18.08
C GLU A 35 -5.60 1.33 17.08
N LEU A 36 -4.42 1.71 17.54
CA LEU A 36 -3.23 1.70 16.68
C LEU A 36 -2.84 0.26 16.35
N VAL A 37 -2.82 -0.08 15.04
CA VAL A 37 -2.46 -1.40 14.56
C VAL A 37 -1.01 -1.37 14.08
N CYS A 38 -0.14 -2.14 14.76
CA CYS A 38 1.29 -2.23 14.44
C CYS A 38 1.75 -3.67 14.16
N ALA A 39 0.81 -4.62 14.07
CA ALA A 39 1.10 -6.04 13.87
C ALA A 39 0.76 -6.50 12.46
N GLY A 40 1.17 -7.70 12.09
CA GLY A 40 0.90 -8.24 10.75
C GLY A 40 1.58 -7.42 9.67
N LEU A 41 0.85 -7.07 8.63
CA LEU A 41 1.37 -6.22 7.55
C LEU A 41 1.80 -4.84 8.07
N TYR A 42 1.08 -4.31 9.05
CA TYR A 42 1.35 -2.99 9.62
C TYR A 42 2.65 -2.92 10.42
N ARG A 43 3.23 -4.06 10.75
CA ARG A 43 4.55 -4.10 11.39
C ARG A 43 5.64 -3.55 10.48
N TYR A 44 5.49 -3.75 9.16
CA TYR A 44 6.50 -3.40 8.18
C TYR A 44 6.11 -2.18 7.34
N ILE A 45 4.82 -2.05 7.02
CA ILE A 45 4.29 -1.01 6.13
C ILE A 45 3.13 -0.31 6.84
N ARG A 46 3.17 1.02 6.90
CA ARG A 46 2.11 1.81 7.53
C ARG A 46 0.85 1.91 6.68
N HIS A 47 0.99 1.86 5.35
CA HIS A 47 -0.13 1.99 4.42
C HIS A 47 -0.17 0.83 3.42
N PRO A 48 -0.35 -0.42 3.90
CA PRO A 48 -0.34 -1.58 3.01
C PRO A 48 -1.50 -1.56 2.02
N GLN A 49 -2.63 -0.92 2.35
CA GLN A 49 -3.75 -0.77 1.44
C GLN A 49 -3.38 0.06 0.22
N TYR A 50 -2.68 1.18 0.42
CA TYR A 50 -2.24 2.02 -0.69
C TYR A 50 -1.15 1.35 -1.51
N THR A 51 -0.22 0.65 -0.86
CA THR A 51 0.79 -0.15 -1.54
C THR A 51 0.12 -1.23 -2.39
N GLY A 52 -0.86 -1.93 -1.83
CA GLY A 52 -1.63 -2.95 -2.55
C GLY A 52 -2.36 -2.38 -3.75
N PHE A 53 -2.98 -1.22 -3.58
CA PHE A 53 -3.70 -0.55 -4.66
C PHE A 53 -2.75 -0.13 -5.79
N PHE A 54 -1.57 0.38 -5.43
CA PHE A 54 -0.54 0.73 -6.41
C PHE A 54 -0.09 -0.50 -7.22
N LEU A 55 0.18 -1.61 -6.55
CA LEU A 55 0.58 -2.85 -7.23
C LEU A 55 -0.53 -3.35 -8.15
N PHE A 56 -1.77 -3.26 -7.71
CA PHE A 56 -2.93 -3.63 -8.51
C PHE A 56 -3.01 -2.79 -9.78
N LEU A 57 -2.84 -1.47 -9.67
CA LEU A 57 -2.84 -0.56 -10.82
C LEU A 57 -1.71 -0.86 -11.79
N VAL A 58 -0.49 -1.03 -11.28
CA VAL A 58 0.66 -1.33 -12.13
C VAL A 58 0.47 -2.67 -12.85
N GLY A 59 -0.03 -3.68 -12.13
CA GLY A 59 -0.33 -4.98 -12.73
C GLY A 59 -1.38 -4.88 -13.82
N SER A 60 -2.42 -4.08 -13.60
CA SER A 60 -3.47 -3.85 -14.60
C SER A 60 -2.91 -3.16 -15.85
N ILE A 61 -2.01 -2.20 -15.68
CA ILE A 61 -1.36 -1.51 -16.79
C ILE A 61 -0.45 -2.48 -17.58
N VAL A 62 0.28 -3.33 -16.87
CA VAL A 62 1.16 -4.33 -17.52
C VAL A 62 0.32 -5.30 -18.36
N ASN A 63 -0.83 -5.76 -17.85
CA ASN A 63 -1.72 -6.67 -18.58
C ASN A 63 -2.46 -6.00 -19.73
N TRP A 64 -2.93 -4.79 -19.51
CA TRP A 64 -3.76 -4.09 -20.48
C TRP A 64 -3.49 -2.58 -20.44
N PRO A 65 -2.38 -2.13 -21.06
CA PRO A 65 -2.04 -0.72 -21.04
C PRO A 65 -3.04 0.11 -21.85
N THR A 66 -3.57 1.16 -21.24
CA THR A 66 -4.40 2.14 -21.93
C THR A 66 -3.84 3.53 -21.62
N LEU A 67 -4.09 4.47 -22.51
CA LEU A 67 -3.67 5.84 -22.31
C LEU A 67 -4.29 6.43 -21.04
N ILE A 68 -5.56 6.10 -20.78
CA ILE A 68 -6.28 6.59 -19.62
C ILE A 68 -5.61 6.09 -18.33
N THR A 69 -5.30 4.79 -18.23
CA THR A 69 -4.66 4.23 -17.02
C THR A 69 -3.26 4.78 -16.83
N LEU A 70 -2.50 4.97 -17.92
CA LEU A 70 -1.16 5.55 -17.84
C LEU A 70 -1.18 6.99 -17.35
N LEU A 71 -2.16 7.78 -17.80
CA LEU A 71 -2.30 9.17 -17.36
C LEU A 71 -2.81 9.27 -15.93
N MET A 72 -3.67 8.33 -15.52
CA MET A 72 -4.22 8.32 -14.16
C MET A 72 -3.20 7.89 -13.12
N LEU A 73 -2.20 7.10 -13.50
CA LEU A 73 -1.24 6.56 -12.53
C LEU A 73 -0.54 7.66 -11.73
N PRO A 74 0.10 8.67 -12.35
CA PRO A 74 0.75 9.73 -11.55
C PRO A 74 -0.24 10.55 -10.73
N VAL A 75 -1.45 10.76 -11.23
CA VAL A 75 -2.50 11.49 -10.51
C VAL A 75 -2.89 10.72 -9.25
N LEU A 76 -3.15 9.42 -9.38
CA LEU A 76 -3.54 8.57 -8.25
C LEU A 76 -2.40 8.43 -7.24
N LEU A 77 -1.15 8.34 -7.69
CA LEU A 77 0.00 8.30 -6.79
C LEU A 77 0.07 9.57 -5.94
N ALA A 78 -0.12 10.73 -6.57
CA ALA A 78 -0.11 12.01 -5.84
C ALA A 78 -1.26 12.08 -4.84
N VAL A 79 -2.46 11.66 -5.23
CA VAL A 79 -3.63 11.67 -4.35
C VAL A 79 -3.43 10.73 -3.17
N TYR A 80 -2.98 9.50 -3.40
CA TYR A 80 -2.78 8.52 -2.33
C TYR A 80 -1.65 8.94 -1.39
N TYR A 81 -0.61 9.55 -1.91
CA TYR A 81 0.47 10.09 -1.07
C TYR A 81 -0.07 11.17 -0.12
N ARG A 82 -0.87 12.09 -0.64
CA ARG A 82 -1.48 13.14 0.18
C ARG A 82 -2.42 12.57 1.22
N LEU A 83 -3.24 11.58 0.83
CA LEU A 83 -4.15 10.92 1.77
C LEU A 83 -3.36 10.20 2.87
N ALA A 84 -2.31 9.49 2.51
CA ALA A 84 -1.48 8.79 3.47
C ALA A 84 -0.81 9.77 4.44
N LYS A 85 -0.31 10.91 3.96
CA LYS A 85 0.26 11.94 4.81
C LYS A 85 -0.77 12.54 5.76
N ALA A 86 -1.99 12.78 5.27
CA ALA A 86 -3.08 13.28 6.11
C ALA A 86 -3.46 12.27 7.19
N GLU A 87 -3.55 11.00 6.85
CA GLU A 87 -3.83 9.94 7.81
C GLU A 87 -2.73 9.83 8.87
N GLU A 88 -1.46 9.97 8.47
CA GLU A 88 -0.35 9.96 9.43
C GLU A 88 -0.40 11.17 10.36
N ALA A 89 -0.77 12.35 9.85
CA ALA A 89 -0.94 13.54 10.69
C ALA A 89 -2.06 13.34 11.72
N ASP A 90 -3.18 12.77 11.31
CA ASP A 90 -4.29 12.45 12.20
C ASP A 90 -3.88 11.42 13.26
N ALA A 91 -3.14 10.40 12.85
CA ALA A 91 -2.66 9.36 13.75
C ALA A 91 -1.67 9.93 14.79
N LEU A 92 -0.78 10.83 14.36
CA LEU A 92 0.14 11.51 15.28
C LEU A 92 -0.63 12.33 16.30
N ALA A 93 -1.68 13.04 15.86
CA ALA A 93 -2.51 13.84 16.77
C ALA A 93 -3.26 12.95 17.78
N HIS A 94 -3.69 11.77 17.35
CA HIS A 94 -4.48 10.86 18.18
C HIS A 94 -3.62 9.96 19.08
N PHE A 95 -2.54 9.38 18.56
CA PHE A 95 -1.70 8.42 19.28
C PHE A 95 -0.38 9.02 19.80
N GLY A 96 0.04 10.18 19.29
CA GLY A 96 1.22 10.89 19.77
C GLY A 96 2.52 10.12 19.58
N ASP A 97 3.29 10.01 20.68
CA ASP A 97 4.63 9.40 20.63
C ASP A 97 4.61 7.91 20.26
N GLU A 98 3.53 7.21 20.57
CA GLU A 98 3.36 5.82 20.18
C GLU A 98 3.39 5.68 18.65
N TYR A 99 2.70 6.57 17.95
CA TYR A 99 2.71 6.56 16.49
C TYR A 99 4.04 7.01 15.93
N ARG A 100 4.69 7.96 16.58
CA ARG A 100 6.02 8.43 16.17
C ARG A 100 7.04 7.30 16.24
N ARG A 101 7.01 6.47 17.29
CA ARG A 101 7.87 5.29 17.38
C ARG A 101 7.57 4.29 16.28
N TYR A 102 6.30 4.11 15.95
CA TYR A 102 5.87 3.26 14.86
C TYR A 102 6.42 3.76 13.51
N GLN A 103 6.40 5.07 13.27
CA GLN A 103 6.94 5.64 12.05
C GLN A 103 8.44 5.36 11.88
N VAL A 104 9.19 5.33 12.98
CA VAL A 104 10.64 5.06 12.94
C VAL A 104 10.94 3.60 12.58
N THR A 105 10.08 2.67 12.99
CA THR A 105 10.32 1.22 12.84
C THR A 105 9.61 0.61 11.62
N SER A 106 8.85 1.40 10.88
CA SER A 106 8.08 0.91 9.73
C SER A 106 8.28 1.79 8.51
N GLY A 107 8.03 1.25 7.32
CA GLY A 107 8.05 2.01 6.07
C GLY A 107 6.68 2.56 5.75
N MET A 108 6.61 3.66 5.02
CA MET A 108 5.33 4.25 4.62
C MET A 108 4.61 3.36 3.60
N PHE A 109 5.30 2.96 2.53
CA PHE A 109 4.77 2.12 1.45
C PHE A 109 5.61 0.89 1.17
N TRP A 110 6.87 0.87 1.62
CA TRP A 110 7.80 -0.24 1.44
C TRP A 110 8.05 -0.93 2.77
N PRO A 111 8.26 -2.24 2.76
CA PRO A 111 8.60 -2.94 4.00
C PRO A 111 9.89 -2.38 4.60
N ARG A 112 9.86 -2.09 5.88
CA ARG A 112 11.02 -1.65 6.62
C ARG A 112 11.17 -2.55 7.84
N MET A 113 12.25 -3.30 7.88
CA MET A 113 12.57 -4.19 8.99
C MET A 113 13.67 -3.56 9.81
N ARG A 114 13.28 -2.65 10.70
CA ARG A 114 14.21 -2.02 11.60
C ARG A 114 13.97 -2.56 13.00
N ARG A 115 15.03 -3.06 13.61
CA ARG A 115 14.95 -3.49 14.99
C ARG A 115 14.85 -2.26 15.90
N PRO A 116 13.96 -2.30 16.90
CA PRO A 116 13.81 -1.20 17.84
C PRO A 116 15.08 -0.97 18.66
#